data_2c8705d633a1f0526b89339a1f559f32
#
_entry.id   2c8705d633a1f0526b89339a1f559f32
#
_cell.length_a   1.000
_cell.length_b   1.000
_cell.length_c   1.000
_cell.angle_alpha   90.00
_cell.angle_beta   90.00
_cell.angle_gamma   90.00
#
_symmetry.space_group_name_H-M   'P 1'
#
loop_
_entity.id
_entity.type
_entity.pdbx_description
1 polymer ?
#
loop_
_entity_poly.entity_id
_entity_poly.type
_entity_poly.pdbx_seq_one_letter_code
_entity_poly.pdbx_strand_id
1 'polypeptide(L)'
;MQLRQSSLERHEYVYVWVDGVHFNIRLEDDRLCTLVMIGVRPNGEKELLAVEDGYRESAESWKTLLGDLNRRGLAAPVVAVGDGALGFWAALREVSPETRDQLSWCHKLANVLDKLPRRVQPRAKRLPEMMYAERRADCVAARWRFAAEYQAKCPKAVESLVTNWDRLLTFFDFPAEHWKHLRTTNVIESTFATVRLRERVTKGVGSRTTGLLMAFKLLDMAQHRWRRLDGAHLLPLVRTGAKFVDGVRAHRPKKVTELDEDPPGEARGSPAGVFQ
;
A
#
# COMPACT_ATOMS: atom_id res chain seq x y z
N MET A 1 -5.69 -26.05 -7.66
CA MET A 1 -5.95 -24.62 -7.94
C MET A 1 -4.80 -24.08 -8.79
N GLN A 2 -5.10 -23.54 -9.97
CA GLN A 2 -4.09 -23.11 -10.96
C GLN A 2 -3.12 -22.01 -10.44
N LEU A 3 -3.55 -21.13 -9.52
CA LEU A 3 -2.70 -20.06 -8.95
C LEU A 3 -1.45 -20.60 -8.22
N ARG A 4 -1.52 -21.76 -7.57
CA ARG A 4 -0.37 -22.34 -6.86
C ARG A 4 0.71 -22.91 -7.77
N GLN A 5 0.45 -23.06 -9.07
CA GLN A 5 1.35 -23.71 -10.02
C GLN A 5 1.98 -22.74 -11.03
N SER A 6 1.50 -21.50 -11.12
CA SER A 6 2.04 -20.52 -12.06
C SER A 6 3.36 -19.94 -11.53
N SER A 7 4.41 -19.98 -12.35
CA SER A 7 5.67 -19.26 -12.07
C SER A 7 5.41 -17.74 -12.12
N LEU A 8 5.99 -17.01 -11.17
CA LEU A 8 5.95 -15.56 -11.09
C LEU A 8 7.28 -14.91 -11.51
N GLU A 9 8.28 -15.71 -11.89
CA GLU A 9 9.64 -15.25 -12.22
C GLU A 9 9.71 -14.18 -13.34
N ARG A 10 8.72 -14.15 -14.22
CA ARG A 10 8.63 -13.16 -15.32
C ARG A 10 7.71 -11.99 -15.01
N HIS A 11 7.16 -11.93 -13.79
CA HIS A 11 6.17 -10.95 -13.42
C HIS A 11 6.68 -10.08 -12.27
N GLU A 12 6.86 -8.81 -12.54
CA GLU A 12 7.15 -7.82 -11.50
C GLU A 12 5.85 -7.16 -11.05
N TYR A 13 5.75 -6.94 -9.74
CA TYR A 13 4.63 -6.21 -9.16
C TYR A 13 5.16 -4.99 -8.41
N VAL A 14 4.61 -3.82 -8.72
CA VAL A 14 5.04 -2.55 -8.11
C VAL A 14 4.38 -2.35 -6.75
N TYR A 15 3.07 -2.56 -6.69
CA TYR A 15 2.29 -2.50 -5.46
C TYR A 15 1.54 -3.80 -5.24
N VAL A 16 1.28 -4.12 -3.98
CA VAL A 16 0.39 -5.21 -3.58
C VAL A 16 -0.61 -4.71 -2.55
N TRP A 17 -1.82 -5.24 -2.62
CA TRP A 17 -2.87 -5.06 -1.61
C TRP A 17 -3.11 -6.39 -0.95
N VAL A 18 -3.27 -6.37 0.38
CA VAL A 18 -3.53 -7.55 1.19
C VAL A 18 -4.71 -7.32 2.12
N ASP A 19 -5.52 -8.35 2.30
CA ASP A 19 -6.65 -8.32 3.21
C ASP A 19 -7.03 -9.73 3.66
N GLY A 20 -7.63 -9.84 4.84
CA GLY A 20 -8.25 -11.06 5.34
C GLY A 20 -9.77 -10.95 5.27
N VAL A 21 -10.41 -11.83 4.53
CA VAL A 21 -11.86 -11.81 4.38
C VAL A 21 -12.49 -13.00 5.07
N HIS A 22 -13.43 -12.70 5.97
CA HIS A 22 -14.11 -13.72 6.77
C HIS A 22 -15.46 -14.10 6.17
N PHE A 23 -15.69 -15.40 6.04
CA PHE A 23 -16.96 -15.99 5.58
C PHE A 23 -17.56 -16.87 6.67
N ASN A 24 -18.88 -16.85 6.78
CA ASN A 24 -19.59 -17.81 7.64
C ASN A 24 -19.67 -19.16 6.94
N ILE A 25 -19.33 -20.22 7.67
CA ILE A 25 -19.55 -21.59 7.24
C ILE A 25 -20.89 -22.05 7.82
N ARG A 26 -21.73 -22.63 6.98
CA ARG A 26 -23.03 -23.10 7.42
C ARG A 26 -22.84 -24.24 8.43
N LEU A 27 -23.52 -24.15 9.55
CA LEU A 27 -23.49 -25.15 10.64
C LEU A 27 -22.14 -25.26 11.40
N GLU A 28 -21.24 -24.29 11.23
CA GLU A 28 -20.00 -24.18 12.01
C GLU A 28 -19.99 -22.84 12.74
N ASP A 29 -19.47 -22.83 13.96
CA ASP A 29 -19.28 -21.60 14.74
C ASP A 29 -18.06 -20.82 14.28
N ASP A 30 -17.09 -21.51 13.66
CA ASP A 30 -15.87 -20.90 13.14
C ASP A 30 -16.10 -20.27 11.76
N ARG A 31 -15.48 -19.09 11.59
CA ARG A 31 -15.43 -18.40 10.28
C ARG A 31 -14.26 -18.88 9.46
N LEU A 32 -14.48 -19.05 8.17
CA LEU A 32 -13.37 -19.17 7.22
C LEU A 32 -12.71 -17.80 7.05
N CYS A 33 -11.44 -17.69 7.39
CA CYS A 33 -10.60 -16.54 7.03
C CYS A 33 -9.91 -16.85 5.70
N THR A 34 -10.09 -16.00 4.72
CA THR A 34 -9.43 -16.10 3.42
C THR A 34 -8.44 -14.97 3.26
N LEU A 35 -7.16 -15.31 3.19
CA LEU A 35 -6.09 -14.38 2.89
C LEU A 35 -6.06 -14.09 1.39
N VAL A 36 -6.05 -12.82 1.02
CA VAL A 36 -6.06 -12.38 -0.38
C VAL A 36 -4.94 -11.41 -0.65
N MET A 37 -4.28 -11.60 -1.78
CA MET A 37 -3.24 -10.72 -2.28
C MET A 37 -3.49 -10.39 -3.74
N ILE A 38 -3.53 -9.10 -4.05
CA ILE A 38 -3.65 -8.56 -5.42
C ILE A 38 -2.41 -7.72 -5.70
N GLY A 39 -1.78 -7.94 -6.85
CA GLY A 39 -0.64 -7.16 -7.31
C GLY A 39 -0.98 -6.27 -8.50
N VAL A 40 -0.20 -5.22 -8.72
CA VAL A 40 -0.23 -4.41 -9.94
C VAL A 40 1.11 -4.48 -10.66
N ARG A 41 1.04 -4.81 -11.95
CA ARG A 41 2.20 -4.87 -12.85
C ARG A 41 2.65 -3.47 -13.29
N PRO A 42 3.88 -3.31 -13.81
CA PRO A 42 4.35 -2.02 -14.33
C PRO A 42 3.48 -1.40 -15.44
N ASN A 43 2.71 -2.22 -16.16
CA ASN A 43 1.75 -1.76 -17.17
C ASN A 43 0.39 -1.30 -16.60
N GLY A 44 0.22 -1.37 -15.26
CA GLY A 44 -0.99 -0.98 -14.55
C GLY A 44 -2.06 -2.06 -14.45
N GLU A 45 -1.86 -3.24 -15.01
CA GLU A 45 -2.79 -4.36 -14.88
C GLU A 45 -2.72 -4.95 -13.47
N LYS A 46 -3.89 -5.23 -12.91
CA LYS A 46 -4.01 -5.87 -11.60
C LYS A 46 -4.20 -7.37 -11.76
N GLU A 47 -3.59 -8.14 -10.88
CA GLU A 47 -3.61 -9.59 -10.92
C GLU A 47 -3.82 -10.17 -9.53
N LEU A 48 -4.62 -11.23 -9.46
CA LEU A 48 -4.84 -12.00 -8.24
C LEU A 48 -3.63 -12.90 -7.99
N LEU A 49 -2.87 -12.64 -6.94
CA LEU A 49 -1.65 -13.38 -6.61
C LEU A 49 -1.91 -14.57 -5.71
N ALA A 50 -2.79 -14.40 -4.73
CA ALA A 50 -3.13 -15.45 -3.77
C ALA A 50 -4.55 -15.34 -3.26
N VAL A 51 -5.15 -16.51 -3.02
CA VAL A 51 -6.40 -16.72 -2.26
C VAL A 51 -6.17 -18.00 -1.45
N GLU A 52 -5.94 -17.84 -0.16
CA GLU A 52 -5.55 -18.95 0.72
C GLU A 52 -6.42 -19.00 1.98
N ASP A 53 -6.61 -20.20 2.52
CA ASP A 53 -7.20 -20.36 3.84
C ASP A 53 -6.18 -19.93 4.90
N GLY A 54 -6.53 -18.92 5.70
CA GLY A 54 -5.68 -18.39 6.75
C GLY A 54 -6.34 -18.54 8.12
N TYR A 55 -5.63 -19.19 9.05
CA TYR A 55 -6.12 -19.27 10.40
C TYR A 55 -6.01 -17.92 11.10
N ARG A 56 -7.15 -17.22 11.26
CA ARG A 56 -7.27 -15.94 11.99
C ARG A 56 -6.29 -14.84 11.55
N GLU A 57 -5.91 -14.79 10.27
CA GLU A 57 -4.95 -13.80 9.75
C GLU A 57 -3.60 -13.79 10.50
N SER A 58 -3.19 -14.96 11.00
CA SER A 58 -1.99 -15.10 11.79
C SER A 58 -0.72 -14.77 10.99
N ALA A 59 0.33 -14.35 11.67
CA ALA A 59 1.63 -14.10 11.04
C ALA A 59 2.19 -15.36 10.36
N GLU A 60 1.94 -16.54 10.93
CA GLU A 60 2.38 -17.82 10.37
C GLU A 60 1.67 -18.16 9.06
N SER A 61 0.35 -17.93 8.97
CA SER A 61 -0.41 -18.11 7.73
C SER A 61 0.11 -17.19 6.62
N TRP A 62 0.37 -15.92 6.93
CA TRP A 62 0.94 -14.97 6.00
C TRP A 62 2.37 -15.30 5.60
N LYS A 63 3.19 -15.78 6.54
CA LYS A 63 4.57 -16.23 6.27
C LYS A 63 4.61 -17.41 5.30
N THR A 64 3.73 -18.39 5.51
CA THR A 64 3.57 -19.53 4.61
C THR A 64 3.17 -19.08 3.20
N LEU A 65 2.20 -18.17 3.10
CA LEU A 65 1.74 -17.62 1.82
C LEU A 65 2.84 -16.82 1.11
N LEU A 66 3.50 -15.90 1.80
CA LEU A 66 4.60 -15.10 1.22
C LEU A 66 5.79 -15.96 0.83
N GLY A 67 6.14 -16.97 1.64
CA GLY A 67 7.18 -17.93 1.33
C GLY A 67 6.88 -18.76 0.08
N ASP A 68 5.61 -19.13 -0.14
CA ASP A 68 5.18 -19.79 -1.38
C ASP A 68 5.31 -18.87 -2.60
N LEU A 69 4.83 -17.63 -2.49
CA LEU A 69 4.94 -16.65 -3.56
C LEU A 69 6.41 -16.35 -3.91
N ASN A 70 7.28 -16.23 -2.91
CA ASN A 70 8.71 -16.01 -3.12
C ASN A 70 9.37 -17.21 -3.84
N ARG A 71 9.06 -18.46 -3.44
CA ARG A 71 9.54 -19.67 -4.15
C ARG A 71 9.06 -19.75 -5.60
N ARG A 72 7.92 -19.16 -5.90
CA ARG A 72 7.38 -19.04 -7.27
C ARG A 72 7.99 -17.89 -8.06
N GLY A 73 8.90 -17.12 -7.47
CA GLY A 73 9.65 -16.05 -8.11
C GLY A 73 9.04 -14.65 -7.93
N LEU A 74 8.14 -14.45 -6.95
CA LEU A 74 7.65 -13.11 -6.64
C LEU A 74 8.81 -12.24 -6.12
N ALA A 75 9.19 -11.25 -6.91
CA ALA A 75 10.11 -10.22 -6.45
C ALA A 75 9.41 -9.28 -5.45
N ALA A 76 10.18 -8.75 -4.48
CA ALA A 76 9.65 -7.83 -3.49
C ALA A 76 8.96 -6.62 -4.15
N PRO A 77 7.69 -6.35 -3.82
CA PRO A 77 6.99 -5.15 -4.30
C PRO A 77 7.56 -3.90 -3.64
N VAL A 78 7.36 -2.74 -4.26
CA VAL A 78 7.81 -1.46 -3.69
C VAL A 78 6.98 -1.08 -2.46
N VAL A 79 5.67 -1.30 -2.51
CA VAL A 79 4.74 -1.02 -1.40
C VAL A 79 3.74 -2.15 -1.24
N ALA A 80 3.46 -2.48 0.01
CA ALA A 80 2.32 -3.29 0.41
C ALA A 80 1.29 -2.43 1.14
N VAL A 81 0.01 -2.57 0.78
CA VAL A 81 -1.13 -1.85 1.36
C VAL A 81 -2.03 -2.84 2.09
N GLY A 82 -2.36 -2.58 3.35
CA GLY A 82 -3.23 -3.48 4.13
C GLY A 82 -3.76 -2.84 5.41
N ASP A 83 -4.58 -3.59 6.18
CA ASP A 83 -4.99 -3.16 7.51
C ASP A 83 -3.82 -3.27 8.50
N GLY A 84 -3.83 -2.41 9.52
CA GLY A 84 -2.80 -2.36 10.56
C GLY A 84 -2.79 -3.55 11.51
N ALA A 85 -3.89 -4.28 11.63
CA ALA A 85 -4.05 -5.41 12.53
C ALA A 85 -3.55 -6.75 11.97
N LEU A 86 -3.19 -6.82 10.69
CA LEU A 86 -2.79 -8.06 10.04
C LEU A 86 -1.47 -8.61 10.55
N GLY A 87 -1.40 -9.93 10.77
CA GLY A 87 -0.13 -10.66 10.96
C GLY A 87 0.80 -10.59 9.75
N PHE A 88 0.28 -10.15 8.61
CA PHE A 88 1.01 -9.89 7.37
C PHE A 88 2.28 -9.04 7.57
N TRP A 89 2.20 -7.98 8.37
CA TRP A 89 3.33 -7.07 8.55
C TRP A 89 4.53 -7.72 9.24
N ALA A 90 4.29 -8.64 10.16
CA ALA A 90 5.37 -9.42 10.77
C ALA A 90 6.01 -10.36 9.74
N ALA A 91 5.19 -11.06 8.95
CA ALA A 91 5.66 -11.95 7.89
C ALA A 91 6.40 -11.19 6.78
N LEU A 92 5.91 -10.00 6.37
CA LEU A 92 6.53 -9.18 5.34
C LEU A 92 7.95 -8.76 5.73
N ARG A 93 8.18 -8.34 6.97
CA ARG A 93 9.50 -7.95 7.47
C ARG A 93 10.52 -9.08 7.43
N GLU A 94 10.07 -10.33 7.53
CA GLU A 94 10.95 -11.50 7.44
C GLU A 94 11.24 -11.90 5.98
N VAL A 95 10.25 -11.79 5.10
CA VAL A 95 10.34 -12.32 3.72
C VAL A 95 10.79 -11.24 2.73
N SER A 96 10.36 -10.01 2.90
CA SER A 96 10.62 -8.89 1.96
C SER A 96 10.79 -7.56 2.73
N PRO A 97 11.87 -7.42 3.52
CA PRO A 97 12.10 -6.28 4.41
C PRO A 97 12.23 -4.94 3.68
N GLU A 98 12.58 -4.95 2.39
CA GLU A 98 12.69 -3.76 1.53
C GLU A 98 11.33 -3.21 1.09
N THR A 99 10.26 -3.99 1.19
CA THR A 99 8.91 -3.54 0.84
C THR A 99 8.40 -2.54 1.87
N ARG A 100 7.97 -1.37 1.41
CA ARG A 100 7.44 -0.32 2.27
C ARG A 100 6.00 -0.62 2.69
N ASP A 101 5.70 -0.33 3.94
CA ASP A 101 4.36 -0.48 4.52
C ASP A 101 3.49 0.74 4.21
N GLN A 102 2.27 0.54 3.77
CA GLN A 102 1.21 1.55 3.72
C GLN A 102 -0.04 1.01 4.41
N LEU A 103 -0.44 1.62 5.51
CA LEU A 103 -1.68 1.25 6.18
C LEU A 103 -2.90 1.86 5.50
N SER A 104 -3.98 1.08 5.44
CA SER A 104 -5.27 1.54 4.92
C SER A 104 -5.86 2.65 5.81
N TRP A 105 -6.06 3.83 5.23
CA TRP A 105 -6.74 4.93 5.90
C TRP A 105 -8.19 4.61 6.24
N CYS A 106 -8.91 3.88 5.40
CA CYS A 106 -10.29 3.50 5.68
C CYS A 106 -10.41 2.72 6.98
N HIS A 107 -9.56 1.69 7.16
CA HIS A 107 -9.52 0.91 8.40
C HIS A 107 -9.07 1.77 9.60
N LYS A 108 -8.06 2.62 9.42
CA LYS A 108 -7.60 3.53 10.47
C LYS A 108 -8.71 4.47 10.92
N LEU A 109 -9.44 5.08 9.98
CA LEU A 109 -10.54 5.99 10.29
C LEU A 109 -11.68 5.27 11.02
N ALA A 110 -12.05 4.06 10.59
CA ALA A 110 -13.04 3.24 11.26
C ALA A 110 -12.61 2.94 12.71
N ASN A 111 -11.37 2.49 12.92
CA ASN A 111 -10.83 2.19 14.25
C ASN A 111 -10.80 3.41 15.17
N VAL A 112 -10.53 4.60 14.66
CA VAL A 112 -10.56 5.86 15.43
C VAL A 112 -12.00 6.24 15.76
N LEU A 113 -12.93 6.15 14.79
CA LEU A 113 -14.35 6.44 15.02
C LEU A 113 -14.97 5.52 16.06
N ASP A 114 -14.62 4.23 16.07
CA ASP A 114 -15.10 3.27 17.08
C ASP A 114 -14.68 3.62 18.52
N LYS A 115 -13.62 4.40 18.68
CA LYS A 115 -13.17 4.92 19.99
C LYS A 115 -13.84 6.24 20.37
N LEU A 116 -14.63 6.84 19.46
CA LEU A 116 -15.39 8.06 19.72
C LEU A 116 -16.85 7.73 20.09
N PRO A 117 -17.46 8.42 21.07
CA PRO A 117 -18.89 8.31 21.33
C PRO A 117 -19.70 8.62 20.06
N ARG A 118 -20.78 7.86 19.80
CA ARG A 118 -21.62 8.01 18.58
C ARG A 118 -22.04 9.46 18.31
N ARG A 119 -22.39 10.22 19.36
CA ARG A 119 -22.78 11.64 19.25
C ARG A 119 -21.66 12.56 18.76
N VAL A 120 -20.40 12.14 18.89
CA VAL A 120 -19.20 12.93 18.52
C VAL A 120 -18.73 12.58 17.12
N GLN A 121 -18.95 11.34 16.66
CA GLN A 121 -18.48 10.85 15.35
C GLN A 121 -18.83 11.79 14.17
N PRO A 122 -20.05 12.36 14.05
CA PRO A 122 -20.37 13.29 12.96
C PRO A 122 -19.54 14.57 12.97
N ARG A 123 -19.02 14.96 14.15
CA ARG A 123 -18.18 16.15 14.32
C ARG A 123 -16.69 15.87 14.04
N ALA A 124 -16.29 14.61 14.01
CA ALA A 124 -14.91 14.20 13.72
C ALA A 124 -14.55 14.33 12.21
N LYS A 125 -15.06 15.40 11.55
CA LYS A 125 -14.87 15.67 10.10
C LYS A 125 -13.42 15.89 9.70
N ARG A 126 -12.51 16.10 10.66
CA ARG A 126 -11.07 16.29 10.40
C ARG A 126 -10.34 14.99 10.06
N LEU A 127 -10.92 13.83 10.38
CA LEU A 127 -10.33 12.56 10.01
C LEU A 127 -10.20 12.39 8.47
N PRO A 128 -11.26 12.59 7.67
CA PRO A 128 -11.14 12.60 6.22
C PRO A 128 -10.19 13.67 5.66
N GLU A 129 -10.10 14.86 6.29
CA GLU A 129 -9.16 15.90 5.89
C GLU A 129 -7.70 15.40 5.87
N MET A 130 -7.33 14.54 6.84
CA MET A 130 -6.00 13.93 6.87
C MET A 130 -5.77 12.99 5.68
N MET A 131 -6.76 12.14 5.40
CA MET A 131 -6.69 11.18 4.31
C MET A 131 -6.60 11.85 2.94
N TYR A 132 -7.28 12.99 2.76
CA TYR A 132 -7.36 13.70 1.49
C TYR A 132 -6.43 14.93 1.41
N ALA A 133 -5.53 15.11 2.38
CA ALA A 133 -4.55 16.18 2.34
C ALA A 133 -3.69 16.11 1.06
N GLU A 134 -3.42 17.25 0.47
CA GLU A 134 -2.58 17.36 -0.73
C GLU A 134 -1.10 17.35 -0.41
N ARG A 135 -0.73 17.69 0.84
CA ARG A 135 0.66 17.70 1.32
C ARG A 135 0.76 16.99 2.65
N ARG A 136 1.87 16.32 2.87
CA ARG A 136 2.21 15.65 4.13
C ARG A 136 2.10 16.62 5.33
N ALA A 137 2.58 17.85 5.16
CA ALA A 137 2.51 18.87 6.22
C ALA A 137 1.08 19.18 6.66
N ASP A 138 0.15 19.27 5.71
CA ASP A 138 -1.27 19.55 6.00
C ASP A 138 -1.95 18.37 6.72
N CYS A 139 -1.61 17.14 6.33
CA CYS A 139 -2.03 15.93 7.03
C CYS A 139 -1.55 15.91 8.48
N VAL A 140 -0.28 16.23 8.71
CA VAL A 140 0.32 16.31 10.07
C VAL A 140 -0.35 17.43 10.88
N ALA A 141 -0.58 18.61 10.30
CA ALA A 141 -1.28 19.71 10.97
C ALA A 141 -2.72 19.32 11.36
N ALA A 142 -3.44 18.60 10.49
CA ALA A 142 -4.78 18.10 10.79
C ALA A 142 -4.78 17.09 11.95
N ARG A 143 -3.77 16.21 12.03
CA ARG A 143 -3.58 15.30 13.17
C ARG A 143 -3.41 16.06 14.48
N TRP A 144 -2.58 17.10 14.50
CA TRP A 144 -2.36 17.90 15.70
C TRP A 144 -3.64 18.60 16.16
N ARG A 145 -4.43 19.16 15.22
CA ARG A 145 -5.74 19.76 15.54
C ARG A 145 -6.71 18.74 16.12
N PHE A 146 -6.74 17.51 15.56
CA PHE A 146 -7.55 16.43 16.09
C PHE A 146 -7.10 16.04 17.51
N ALA A 147 -5.81 15.87 17.74
CA ALA A 147 -5.29 15.53 19.05
C ALA A 147 -5.63 16.61 20.09
N ALA A 148 -5.46 17.90 19.77
CA ALA A 148 -5.79 19.01 20.66
C ALA A 148 -7.29 19.01 21.04
N GLU A 149 -8.17 18.66 20.11
CA GLU A 149 -9.62 18.65 20.36
C GLU A 149 -10.09 17.45 21.20
N TYR A 150 -9.48 16.27 20.96
CA TYR A 150 -10.01 15.00 21.49
C TYR A 150 -9.15 14.38 22.61
N GLN A 151 -7.91 14.80 22.83
CA GLN A 151 -6.98 14.17 23.78
C GLN A 151 -7.58 14.08 25.20
N ALA A 152 -8.18 15.17 25.68
CA ALA A 152 -8.73 15.23 27.05
C ALA A 152 -9.99 14.36 27.22
N LYS A 153 -10.80 14.21 26.19
CA LYS A 153 -12.13 13.54 26.29
C LYS A 153 -12.13 12.12 25.73
N CYS A 154 -11.28 11.85 24.74
CA CYS A 154 -11.24 10.58 24.02
C CYS A 154 -9.80 10.15 23.74
N PRO A 155 -8.95 9.98 24.76
CA PRO A 155 -7.52 9.68 24.58
C PRO A 155 -7.28 8.43 23.76
N LYS A 156 -8.11 7.39 23.90
CA LYS A 156 -8.01 6.15 23.11
C LYS A 156 -8.21 6.36 21.61
N ALA A 157 -9.01 7.36 21.19
CA ALA A 157 -9.19 7.69 19.78
C ALA A 157 -7.93 8.37 19.23
N VAL A 158 -7.31 9.26 20.00
CA VAL A 158 -6.03 9.90 19.63
C VAL A 158 -4.91 8.87 19.58
N GLU A 159 -4.79 8.02 20.58
CA GLU A 159 -3.82 6.92 20.61
C GLU A 159 -3.98 6.01 19.38
N SER A 160 -5.21 5.60 19.07
CA SER A 160 -5.51 4.82 17.87
C SER A 160 -5.05 5.52 16.58
N LEU A 161 -5.19 6.84 16.49
CA LEU A 161 -4.76 7.62 15.33
C LEU A 161 -3.24 7.68 15.20
N VAL A 162 -2.52 7.94 16.31
CA VAL A 162 -1.07 8.14 16.28
C VAL A 162 -0.27 6.85 16.21
N THR A 163 -0.86 5.72 16.62
CA THR A 163 -0.22 4.42 16.51
C THR A 163 0.09 4.09 15.05
N ASN A 164 1.34 3.77 14.75
CA ASN A 164 1.84 3.48 13.40
C ASN A 164 1.60 4.65 12.39
N TRP A 165 1.64 5.89 12.86
CA TRP A 165 1.34 7.07 12.06
C TRP A 165 2.18 7.17 10.77
N ASP A 166 3.48 6.92 10.85
CA ASP A 166 4.39 7.06 9.70
C ASP A 166 4.02 6.12 8.55
N ARG A 167 3.51 4.94 8.88
CA ARG A 167 3.03 3.95 7.91
C ARG A 167 1.74 4.37 7.19
N LEU A 168 1.01 5.35 7.70
CA LEU A 168 -0.14 5.97 7.03
C LEU A 168 0.28 7.02 6.01
N LEU A 169 1.49 7.59 6.15
CA LEU A 169 2.00 8.68 5.33
C LEU A 169 2.85 8.22 4.15
N THR A 170 3.09 6.93 4.01
CA THR A 170 3.96 6.37 2.97
C THR A 170 3.53 6.78 1.56
N PHE A 171 2.22 6.89 1.30
CA PHE A 171 1.69 7.23 -0.01
C PHE A 171 2.14 8.61 -0.53
N PHE A 172 2.50 9.58 0.34
CA PHE A 172 3.00 10.88 -0.07
C PHE A 172 4.32 10.82 -0.86
N ASP A 173 5.07 9.73 -0.72
CA ASP A 173 6.33 9.47 -1.42
C ASP A 173 6.14 8.81 -2.79
N PHE A 174 4.90 8.78 -3.30
CA PHE A 174 4.51 8.17 -4.57
C PHE A 174 3.70 9.15 -5.41
N PRO A 175 3.56 8.93 -6.75
CA PRO A 175 2.80 9.82 -7.63
C PRO A 175 1.41 10.12 -7.09
N ALA A 176 0.98 11.39 -7.17
CA ALA A 176 -0.34 11.80 -6.67
C ALA A 176 -1.50 11.03 -7.34
N GLU A 177 -1.35 10.63 -8.60
CA GLU A 177 -2.32 9.83 -9.34
C GLU A 177 -2.54 8.43 -8.73
N HIS A 178 -1.52 7.89 -8.02
CA HIS A 178 -1.59 6.60 -7.34
C HIS A 178 -2.24 6.68 -5.96
N TRP A 179 -2.33 7.85 -5.34
CA TRP A 179 -2.73 8.01 -3.94
C TRP A 179 -4.08 7.39 -3.60
N LYS A 180 -5.07 7.55 -4.49
CA LYS A 180 -6.40 6.96 -4.27
C LYS A 180 -6.38 5.44 -4.15
N HIS A 181 -5.40 4.80 -4.76
CA HIS A 181 -5.20 3.35 -4.71
C HIS A 181 -4.35 2.94 -3.50
N LEU A 182 -3.40 3.78 -3.08
CA LEU A 182 -2.51 3.48 -1.96
C LEU A 182 -3.13 3.78 -0.58
N ARG A 183 -4.07 4.72 -0.50
CA ARG A 183 -4.73 5.09 0.76
C ARG A 183 -5.68 4.03 1.30
N THR A 184 -6.12 3.08 0.49
CA THR A 184 -7.20 2.14 0.84
C THR A 184 -6.96 0.76 0.28
N THR A 185 -7.64 -0.22 0.86
CA THR A 185 -7.77 -1.59 0.36
C THR A 185 -8.98 -1.77 -0.57
N ASN A 186 -9.58 -0.70 -1.06
CA ASN A 186 -10.76 -0.73 -1.93
C ASN A 186 -10.59 -1.63 -3.17
N VAL A 187 -9.37 -1.85 -3.64
CA VAL A 187 -9.06 -2.78 -4.72
C VAL A 187 -9.55 -4.19 -4.37
N ILE A 188 -9.36 -4.62 -3.12
CA ILE A 188 -9.85 -5.90 -2.61
C ILE A 188 -11.32 -5.78 -2.20
N GLU A 189 -11.67 -4.79 -1.38
CA GLU A 189 -13.00 -4.64 -0.78
C GLU A 189 -14.13 -4.59 -1.82
N SER A 190 -13.94 -3.83 -2.91
CA SER A 190 -14.91 -3.72 -4.00
C SER A 190 -15.15 -5.06 -4.70
N THR A 191 -14.09 -5.84 -4.86
CA THR A 191 -14.17 -7.17 -5.48
C THR A 191 -14.92 -8.15 -4.57
N PHE A 192 -14.67 -8.05 -3.25
CA PHE A 192 -15.37 -8.89 -2.27
C PHE A 192 -16.83 -8.51 -2.04
N ALA A 193 -17.30 -7.38 -2.49
CA ALA A 193 -18.71 -7.03 -2.42
C ALA A 193 -19.61 -8.12 -3.09
N THR A 194 -19.17 -8.65 -4.23
CA THR A 194 -19.88 -9.74 -4.93
C THR A 194 -19.82 -11.06 -4.14
N VAL A 195 -18.69 -11.38 -3.53
CA VAL A 195 -18.53 -12.58 -2.72
C VAL A 195 -19.40 -12.51 -1.47
N ARG A 196 -19.41 -11.38 -0.77
CA ARG A 196 -20.28 -11.14 0.41
C ARG A 196 -21.77 -11.18 0.04
N LEU A 197 -22.15 -10.69 -1.14
CA LEU A 197 -23.53 -10.78 -1.62
C LEU A 197 -23.94 -12.25 -1.78
N ARG A 198 -23.11 -13.08 -2.40
CA ARG A 198 -23.37 -14.52 -2.56
C ARG A 198 -23.47 -15.22 -1.20
N GLU A 199 -22.54 -14.97 -0.30
CA GLU A 199 -22.57 -15.53 1.06
C GLU A 199 -23.89 -15.20 1.78
N ARG A 200 -24.35 -13.96 1.68
CA ARG A 200 -25.62 -13.51 2.29
C ARG A 200 -26.81 -14.27 1.72
N VAL A 201 -26.87 -14.40 0.40
CA VAL A 201 -27.97 -15.11 -0.30
C VAL A 201 -27.98 -16.59 0.07
N THR A 202 -26.82 -17.24 0.18
CA THR A 202 -26.71 -18.66 0.50
C THR A 202 -26.71 -18.95 2.01
N LYS A 203 -26.81 -17.92 2.87
CA LYS A 203 -26.71 -18.02 4.34
C LYS A 203 -25.44 -18.73 4.83
N GLY A 204 -24.31 -18.39 4.22
CA GLY A 204 -23.00 -19.00 4.47
C GLY A 204 -22.60 -20.01 3.40
N VAL A 205 -21.35 -20.45 3.47
CA VAL A 205 -20.79 -21.48 2.58
C VAL A 205 -20.95 -22.87 3.18
N GLY A 206 -21.04 -23.90 2.32
CA GLY A 206 -21.31 -25.27 2.78
C GLY A 206 -20.15 -25.93 3.53
N SER A 207 -18.90 -25.52 3.20
CA SER A 207 -17.67 -25.99 3.87
C SER A 207 -16.53 -24.99 3.62
N ARG A 208 -15.43 -25.09 4.39
CA ARG A 208 -14.22 -24.29 4.19
C ARG A 208 -13.70 -24.40 2.74
N THR A 209 -13.58 -25.61 2.22
CA THR A 209 -13.12 -25.86 0.85
C THR A 209 -14.05 -25.21 -0.18
N THR A 210 -15.37 -25.37 -0.03
CA THR A 210 -16.36 -24.76 -0.94
C THR A 210 -16.29 -23.23 -0.87
N GLY A 211 -16.12 -22.67 0.32
CA GLY A 211 -15.97 -21.22 0.53
C GLY A 211 -14.73 -20.67 -0.16
N LEU A 212 -13.60 -21.33 0.01
CA LEU A 212 -12.34 -20.94 -0.61
C LEU A 212 -12.43 -21.03 -2.16
N LEU A 213 -12.98 -22.10 -2.69
CA LEU A 213 -13.17 -22.27 -4.13
C LEU A 213 -14.13 -21.23 -4.71
N MET A 214 -15.21 -20.90 -4.00
CA MET A 214 -16.16 -19.87 -4.39
C MET A 214 -15.47 -18.50 -4.41
N ALA A 215 -14.74 -18.13 -3.35
CA ALA A 215 -14.00 -16.88 -3.28
C ALA A 215 -12.99 -16.79 -4.43
N PHE A 216 -12.18 -17.82 -4.61
CA PHE A 216 -11.22 -17.90 -5.72
C PHE A 216 -11.89 -17.69 -7.08
N LYS A 217 -12.95 -18.45 -7.38
CA LYS A 217 -13.61 -18.38 -8.70
C LYS A 217 -14.22 -17.00 -8.97
N LEU A 218 -14.85 -16.40 -7.96
CA LEU A 218 -15.42 -15.05 -8.11
C LEU A 218 -14.35 -13.98 -8.29
N LEU A 219 -13.22 -14.08 -7.58
CA LEU A 219 -12.08 -13.17 -7.73
C LEU A 219 -11.40 -13.35 -9.09
N ASP A 220 -11.19 -14.58 -9.52
CA ASP A 220 -10.64 -14.94 -10.83
C ASP A 220 -11.49 -14.36 -11.96
N MET A 221 -12.81 -14.49 -11.89
CA MET A 221 -13.73 -13.87 -12.85
C MET A 221 -13.70 -12.34 -12.80
N ALA A 222 -13.56 -11.77 -11.61
CA ALA A 222 -13.56 -10.32 -11.42
C ALA A 222 -12.29 -9.67 -11.97
N GLN A 223 -11.12 -10.33 -11.86
CA GLN A 223 -9.84 -9.74 -12.33
C GLN A 223 -9.85 -9.39 -13.81
N HIS A 224 -10.57 -10.12 -14.65
CA HIS A 224 -10.71 -9.81 -16.07
C HIS A 224 -11.47 -8.50 -16.37
N ARG A 225 -12.14 -7.91 -15.36
CA ARG A 225 -12.88 -6.67 -15.44
C ARG A 225 -12.23 -5.53 -14.64
N TRP A 226 -11.13 -5.79 -13.95
CA TRP A 226 -10.46 -4.73 -13.20
C TRP A 226 -9.90 -3.68 -14.12
N ARG A 227 -10.16 -2.42 -13.79
CA ARG A 227 -9.55 -1.30 -14.51
C ARG A 227 -8.08 -1.22 -14.16
N ARG A 228 -7.26 -0.82 -15.11
CA ARG A 228 -5.86 -0.50 -14.85
C ARG A 228 -5.75 0.54 -13.75
N LEU A 229 -4.59 0.54 -13.08
CA LEU A 229 -4.28 1.57 -12.10
C LEU A 229 -4.15 2.92 -12.81
N ASP A 230 -4.75 3.97 -12.24
CA ASP A 230 -4.61 5.31 -12.79
C ASP A 230 -3.15 5.77 -12.64
N GLY A 231 -2.65 6.54 -13.59
CA GLY A 231 -1.24 6.91 -13.63
C GLY A 231 -0.29 5.75 -13.93
N ALA A 232 -0.78 4.67 -14.59
CA ALA A 232 0.02 3.46 -14.86
C ALA A 232 1.36 3.75 -15.54
N HIS A 233 1.47 4.81 -16.35
CA HIS A 233 2.72 5.23 -16.98
C HIS A 233 3.82 5.65 -15.98
N LEU A 234 3.48 5.94 -14.74
CA LEU A 234 4.42 6.28 -13.67
C LEU A 234 4.94 5.06 -12.90
N LEU A 235 4.28 3.90 -13.02
CA LEU A 235 4.69 2.68 -12.30
C LEU A 235 6.13 2.23 -12.62
N PRO A 236 6.61 2.27 -13.89
CA PRO A 236 8.00 1.97 -14.19
C PRO A 236 8.99 2.91 -13.48
N LEU A 237 8.66 4.20 -13.34
CA LEU A 237 9.48 5.15 -12.60
C LEU A 237 9.55 4.82 -11.10
N VAL A 238 8.41 4.43 -10.52
CA VAL A 238 8.37 3.95 -9.13
C VAL A 238 9.23 2.71 -8.96
N ARG A 239 9.11 1.75 -9.86
CA ARG A 239 9.90 0.50 -9.82
C ARG A 239 11.40 0.75 -9.90
N THR A 240 11.84 1.73 -10.70
CA THR A 240 13.25 2.13 -10.80
C THR A 240 13.73 3.02 -9.66
N GLY A 241 12.91 3.26 -8.64
CA GLY A 241 13.29 4.02 -7.43
C GLY A 241 13.26 5.54 -7.60
N ALA A 242 12.51 6.07 -8.59
CA ALA A 242 12.31 7.51 -8.71
C ALA A 242 11.66 8.05 -7.42
N LYS A 243 12.21 9.17 -6.91
CA LYS A 243 11.71 9.82 -5.70
C LYS A 243 10.58 10.78 -6.02
N PHE A 244 9.56 10.76 -5.17
CA PHE A 244 8.44 11.71 -5.19
C PHE A 244 8.33 12.37 -3.81
N VAL A 245 7.87 13.59 -3.80
CA VAL A 245 7.58 14.37 -2.59
C VAL A 245 6.21 15.00 -2.79
N ASP A 246 5.29 14.71 -1.89
CA ASP A 246 3.89 15.16 -1.99
C ASP A 246 3.30 14.92 -3.40
N GLY A 247 3.54 13.71 -3.94
CA GLY A 247 3.00 13.27 -5.22
C GLY A 247 3.74 13.77 -6.46
N VAL A 248 4.66 14.70 -6.33
CA VAL A 248 5.43 15.30 -7.44
C VAL A 248 6.81 14.67 -7.53
N ARG A 249 7.24 14.34 -8.74
CA ARG A 249 8.58 13.78 -8.97
C ARG A 249 9.66 14.78 -8.56
N ALA A 250 10.51 14.37 -7.61
CA ALA A 250 11.68 15.18 -7.23
C ALA A 250 12.69 15.18 -8.39
N HIS A 251 13.05 16.36 -8.87
CA HIS A 251 14.13 16.50 -9.84
C HIS A 251 15.45 16.18 -9.14
N ARG A 252 16.24 15.30 -9.73
CA ARG A 252 17.63 15.11 -9.31
C ARG A 252 18.34 16.45 -9.56
N PRO A 253 18.97 17.10 -8.54
CA PRO A 253 19.77 18.27 -8.83
C PRO A 253 20.80 17.87 -9.89
N LYS A 254 20.89 18.63 -10.99
CA LYS A 254 21.97 18.46 -11.96
C LYS A 254 23.26 18.53 -11.14
N LYS A 255 24.12 17.50 -11.21
CA LYS A 255 25.49 17.65 -10.78
C LYS A 255 25.99 18.90 -11.51
N VAL A 256 26.32 19.94 -10.78
CA VAL A 256 27.13 21.04 -11.27
C VAL A 256 28.45 20.37 -11.63
N THR A 257 28.67 20.14 -12.90
CA THR A 257 30.01 19.82 -13.41
C THR A 257 30.82 21.06 -13.07
N GLU A 258 31.79 20.93 -12.19
CA GLU A 258 32.84 21.93 -11.98
C GLU A 258 33.32 22.29 -13.38
N LEU A 259 33.09 23.53 -13.76
CA LEU A 259 33.64 24.13 -14.97
C LEU A 259 35.15 24.06 -14.78
N ASP A 260 35.82 23.46 -15.72
CA ASP A 260 37.27 23.47 -15.86
C ASP A 260 37.77 24.89 -15.56
N GLU A 261 38.52 25.00 -14.48
CA GLU A 261 39.37 26.19 -14.25
C GLU A 261 40.42 26.15 -15.37
N ASP A 262 40.33 27.11 -16.29
CA ASP A 262 41.40 27.39 -17.24
C ASP A 262 42.70 27.62 -16.44
N PRO A 263 43.81 26.95 -16.82
CA PRO A 263 45.08 27.20 -16.17
C PRO A 263 45.50 28.66 -16.41
N PRO A 264 46.14 29.33 -15.38
CA PRO A 264 46.56 30.72 -15.50
C PRO A 264 47.54 30.85 -16.67
N GLY A 265 47.21 31.71 -17.61
CA GLY A 265 48.00 32.01 -18.79
C GLY A 265 49.41 32.49 -18.41
N GLU A 266 50.43 31.79 -18.96
CA GLU A 266 51.80 32.22 -18.88
C GLU A 266 51.99 33.65 -19.46
N ALA A 267 52.47 34.57 -18.61
CA ALA A 267 52.90 35.89 -19.02
C ALA A 267 54.11 35.78 -19.94
N ARG A 268 53.90 35.96 -21.24
CA ARG A 268 55.01 36.14 -22.18
C ARG A 268 55.68 37.45 -21.94
N GLY A 269 56.92 37.34 -21.48
CA GLY A 269 57.82 38.49 -21.34
C GLY A 269 58.11 39.18 -22.69
N SER A 270 57.96 40.48 -22.71
CA SER A 270 58.35 41.35 -23.79
C SER A 270 59.87 41.64 -23.76
N PRO A 271 60.65 41.50 -24.83
CA PRO A 271 62.05 41.80 -24.79
C PRO A 271 62.29 43.35 -24.87
N ALA A 272 63.20 43.79 -24.03
CA ALA A 272 63.72 45.15 -24.07
C ALA A 272 64.44 45.43 -25.41
N GLY A 273 63.95 46.44 -26.10
CA GLY A 273 64.66 47.05 -27.24
C GLY A 273 65.50 48.26 -26.70
N VAL A 274 66.79 48.08 -26.81
CA VAL A 274 67.82 49.15 -26.71
C VAL A 274 67.73 49.99 -27.99
N PHE A 275 67.71 51.33 -27.90
CA PHE A 275 68.49 52.22 -28.80
C PHE A 275 68.49 53.64 -28.27
N GLN A 276 69.72 54.11 -28.05
CA GLN A 276 70.29 55.49 -28.11
C GLN A 276 69.64 56.64 -27.32
#